data_4ccfd6f87649689c1d3eea28949865ea
#
_entry.id   4ccfd6f87649689c1d3eea28949865ea
#
_cell.length_a   1.000
_cell.length_b   1.000
_cell.length_c   1.000
_cell.angle_alpha   90.00
_cell.angle_beta   90.00
_cell.angle_gamma   90.00
#
_symmetry.space_group_name_H-M   'P 1'
#
loop_
_entity.id
_entity.type
_entity.pdbx_description
1 polymer ?
#
loop_
_entity_poly.entity_id
_entity_poly.type
_entity_poly.pdbx_seq_one_letter_code
_entity_poly.pdbx_strand_id
1 'polypeptide(L)'
;MRHGMRNGAPAWVLVVGILVGAKTGWARGPSVHARMYEAAQGMELKPQARRPDWADVDTPPLFTFAWLSDFHLNASRLDLLKRAFRCVDRELKPHFVMVTGDNNAHAPEFKHKGRVPPVTLRRQLFMKRFLREHLKTPYVIIPGDDWPQDFEKVFGAFQYSFDYGGMHFLFTTLDRCAYGVEGRAVFDESTWAWMRDDLDRNKDRPTLFMMHETLLPPAFLDAVKTRRMLEAHPNVIASFCGHLHVDVQFELGRIKYLVCPGLGPNPRHGMKHVKVYRHALILQTLEYDEAARRYEKVMKWQKIDVPASLQASLHKPTGAKFKKDNYREIPPHPRRSDPALMSRSMELVGPLMAFLGKFMTGGQ
;
A
#
# COMPACT_ATOMS: atom_id res chain seq x y z
N MET A 1 -8.13 39.83 16.49
CA MET A 1 -8.31 38.42 16.12
C MET A 1 -6.98 37.87 15.68
N ARG A 2 -6.30 37.09 16.52
CA ARG A 2 -4.97 36.50 16.22
C ARG A 2 -5.21 35.07 15.75
N HIS A 3 -4.96 34.79 14.46
CA HIS A 3 -4.92 33.44 13.94
C HIS A 3 -3.61 32.77 14.38
N GLY A 4 -3.73 31.82 15.27
CA GLY A 4 -2.62 30.94 15.64
C GLY A 4 -2.36 29.96 14.53
N MET A 5 -1.31 30.17 13.75
CA MET A 5 -0.74 29.16 12.88
C MET A 5 -0.17 28.02 13.75
N ARG A 6 -0.79 26.86 13.75
CA ARG A 6 -0.18 25.63 14.26
C ARG A 6 0.83 25.16 13.21
N ASN A 7 2.09 25.47 13.44
CA ASN A 7 3.22 24.93 12.68
C ASN A 7 3.38 23.43 13.01
N GLY A 8 2.66 22.55 12.32
CA GLY A 8 3.05 21.17 12.22
C GLY A 8 4.27 21.10 11.30
N ALA A 9 5.39 20.56 11.77
CA ALA A 9 6.53 20.32 10.91
C ALA A 9 6.09 19.44 9.71
N PRO A 10 6.47 19.80 8.48
CA PRO A 10 6.08 19.02 7.31
C PRO A 10 6.65 17.60 7.39
N ALA A 11 5.90 16.61 6.91
CA ALA A 11 6.25 15.18 7.02
C ALA A 11 7.66 14.83 6.53
N TRP A 12 8.20 15.56 5.56
CA TRP A 12 9.58 15.39 5.09
C TRP A 12 10.65 15.75 6.13
N VAL A 13 10.38 16.65 7.08
CA VAL A 13 11.32 17.01 8.18
C VAL A 13 11.54 15.80 9.10
N LEU A 14 10.52 14.99 9.31
CA LEU A 14 10.62 13.79 10.15
C LEU A 14 11.44 12.68 9.47
N VAL A 15 11.27 12.46 8.19
CA VAL A 15 12.07 11.52 7.37
C VAL A 15 13.54 11.93 7.36
N VAL A 16 13.81 13.24 7.34
CA VAL A 16 15.16 13.83 7.42
C VAL A 16 15.82 13.56 8.76
N GLY A 17 15.11 13.75 9.87
CA GLY A 17 15.62 13.48 11.22
C GLY A 17 16.09 12.04 11.41
N ILE A 18 15.41 11.08 10.75
CA ILE A 18 15.74 9.66 10.81
C ILE A 18 17.06 9.35 10.11
N LEU A 19 17.33 10.00 8.98
CA LEU A 19 18.54 9.78 8.19
C LEU A 19 19.78 10.45 8.82
N VAL A 20 19.64 11.58 9.52
CA VAL A 20 20.75 12.32 10.15
C VAL A 20 21.27 11.63 11.41
N GLY A 21 20.39 11.00 12.20
CA GLY A 21 20.80 10.19 13.35
C GLY A 21 21.71 9.00 13.03
N ALA A 22 21.86 8.64 11.75
CA ALA A 22 22.66 7.50 11.30
C ALA A 22 24.18 7.75 11.27
N LYS A 23 24.68 8.97 11.55
CA LYS A 23 26.13 9.30 11.41
C LYS A 23 27.05 8.79 12.51
N THR A 24 26.56 8.32 13.64
CA THR A 24 27.43 8.04 14.79
C THR A 24 27.44 6.60 15.31
N GLY A 25 26.97 5.62 14.55
CA GLY A 25 26.93 4.26 15.10
C GLY A 25 26.68 3.14 14.11
N TRP A 26 27.47 3.02 13.07
CA TRP A 26 27.34 1.97 12.04
C TRP A 26 27.47 0.53 12.58
N ALA A 27 27.97 0.31 13.77
CA ALA A 27 28.21 -1.02 14.30
C ALA A 27 27.14 -1.58 15.25
N ARG A 28 26.20 -0.77 15.76
CA ARG A 28 25.19 -1.23 16.77
C ARG A 28 23.86 -0.44 16.82
N GLY A 29 23.55 0.40 15.86
CA GLY A 29 22.26 1.14 15.84
C GLY A 29 21.12 0.36 15.13
N PRO A 30 19.85 0.71 15.41
CA PRO A 30 18.73 0.12 14.68
C PRO A 30 18.88 0.31 13.16
N SER A 31 18.43 -0.67 12.37
CA SER A 31 18.49 -0.60 10.91
C SER A 31 17.75 0.64 10.39
N VAL A 32 18.08 1.10 9.18
CA VAL A 32 17.35 2.21 8.53
C VAL A 32 15.85 1.91 8.50
N HIS A 33 15.50 0.67 8.26
CA HIS A 33 14.14 0.16 8.27
C HIS A 33 13.45 0.35 9.64
N ALA A 34 14.10 -0.10 10.75
CA ALA A 34 13.55 0.09 12.09
C ALA A 34 13.27 1.58 12.41
N ARG A 35 14.17 2.48 12.00
CA ARG A 35 13.98 3.93 12.19
C ARG A 35 12.82 4.50 11.33
N MET A 36 12.61 3.96 10.14
CA MET A 36 11.46 4.33 9.32
C MET A 36 10.13 3.93 9.99
N TYR A 37 10.08 2.75 10.61
CA TYR A 37 8.91 2.31 11.37
C TYR A 37 8.65 3.20 12.59
N GLU A 38 9.68 3.54 13.36
CA GLU A 38 9.54 4.45 14.51
C GLU A 38 8.98 5.82 14.08
N ALA A 39 9.50 6.37 12.97
CA ALA A 39 9.01 7.64 12.46
C ALA A 39 7.58 7.54 11.95
N ALA A 40 7.25 6.48 11.24
CA ALA A 40 5.90 6.23 10.74
C ALA A 40 4.90 6.13 11.91
N GLN A 41 5.28 5.49 13.02
CA GLN A 41 4.47 5.44 14.24
C GLN A 41 4.19 6.85 14.81
N GLY A 42 5.16 7.75 14.77
CA GLY A 42 4.98 9.16 15.15
C GLY A 42 3.99 9.91 14.26
N MET A 43 3.82 9.48 13.01
CA MET A 43 2.90 10.04 12.01
C MET A 43 1.54 9.35 11.98
N GLU A 44 1.32 8.35 12.82
CA GLU A 44 0.08 7.57 12.81
C GLU A 44 -1.16 8.46 12.92
N LEU A 45 -2.15 8.17 12.08
CA LEU A 45 -3.45 8.84 12.08
C LEU A 45 -4.11 8.69 13.45
N LYS A 46 -4.35 9.83 14.11
CA LYS A 46 -4.99 9.83 15.43
C LYS A 46 -6.51 9.69 15.27
N PRO A 47 -7.17 9.01 16.23
CA PRO A 47 -8.63 9.01 16.27
C PRO A 47 -9.16 10.45 16.36
N GLN A 48 -10.20 10.73 15.59
CA GLN A 48 -10.90 12.01 15.62
C GLN A 48 -11.86 12.06 16.80
N ALA A 49 -12.02 13.23 17.42
CA ALA A 49 -12.89 13.39 18.59
C ALA A 49 -14.37 13.11 18.25
N ARG A 50 -14.78 13.37 17.01
CA ARG A 50 -16.11 13.04 16.47
C ARG A 50 -15.99 12.57 15.03
N ARG A 51 -17.02 11.90 14.56
CA ARG A 51 -17.17 11.58 13.14
C ARG A 51 -17.22 12.85 12.33
N PRO A 52 -16.41 13.02 11.27
CA PRO A 52 -16.44 14.20 10.43
C PRO A 52 -17.76 14.30 9.67
N ASP A 53 -18.29 15.50 9.49
CA ASP A 53 -19.56 15.74 8.79
C ASP A 53 -19.53 15.20 7.34
N TRP A 54 -18.40 15.31 6.66
CA TRP A 54 -18.21 14.75 5.32
C TRP A 54 -18.18 13.19 5.27
N ALA A 55 -18.12 12.51 6.41
CA ALA A 55 -18.23 11.04 6.49
C ALA A 55 -19.71 10.58 6.55
N ASP A 56 -20.64 11.51 6.79
CA ASP A 56 -22.08 11.28 6.73
C ASP A 56 -22.60 11.67 5.35
N VAL A 57 -22.60 10.69 4.45
CA VAL A 57 -23.15 10.85 3.11
C VAL A 57 -24.52 10.19 3.06
N ASP A 58 -25.55 10.97 2.81
CA ASP A 58 -26.97 10.52 2.81
C ASP A 58 -27.25 9.51 1.70
N THR A 59 -26.46 9.51 0.63
CA THR A 59 -26.64 8.59 -0.48
C THR A 59 -25.79 7.33 -0.30
N PRO A 60 -26.28 6.16 -0.73
CA PRO A 60 -25.48 4.95 -0.76
C PRO A 60 -24.22 5.12 -1.64
N PRO A 61 -23.09 4.51 -1.27
CA PRO A 61 -21.91 4.52 -2.14
C PRO A 61 -22.20 3.82 -3.47
N LEU A 62 -21.49 4.21 -4.50
CA LEU A 62 -21.53 3.56 -5.82
C LEU A 62 -21.04 2.11 -5.70
N PHE A 63 -19.93 1.94 -5.01
CA PHE A 63 -19.40 0.63 -4.61
C PHE A 63 -18.46 0.76 -3.41
N THR A 64 -18.06 -0.38 -2.86
CA THR A 64 -17.14 -0.43 -1.72
C THR A 64 -16.07 -1.48 -1.96
N PHE A 65 -14.90 -1.28 -1.35
CA PHE A 65 -13.88 -2.32 -1.26
C PHE A 65 -13.22 -2.31 0.13
N ALA A 66 -12.67 -3.44 0.54
CA ALA A 66 -11.83 -3.52 1.71
C ALA A 66 -10.35 -3.46 1.27
N TRP A 67 -9.54 -2.69 1.97
CA TRP A 67 -8.11 -2.60 1.73
C TRP A 67 -7.33 -3.21 2.89
N LEU A 68 -6.61 -4.27 2.57
CA LEU A 68 -5.79 -5.08 3.46
C LEU A 68 -4.35 -5.06 2.96
N SER A 69 -3.39 -5.20 3.86
CA SER A 69 -1.96 -5.26 3.54
C SER A 69 -1.19 -5.99 4.63
N ASP A 70 0.05 -6.35 4.34
CA ASP A 70 1.04 -6.78 5.31
C ASP A 70 0.53 -7.91 6.22
N PHE A 71 0.06 -8.99 5.61
CA PHE A 71 -0.45 -10.14 6.36
C PHE A 71 0.66 -10.82 7.16
N HIS A 72 1.88 -10.90 6.59
CA HIS A 72 3.00 -11.66 7.14
C HIS A 72 2.53 -12.98 7.73
N LEU A 73 1.69 -13.69 6.98
CA LEU A 73 1.01 -14.90 7.44
C LEU A 73 2.00 -15.91 8.00
N ASN A 74 1.86 -16.19 9.28
CA ASN A 74 2.59 -17.22 9.99
C ASN A 74 1.66 -18.01 10.92
N ALA A 75 2.17 -19.09 11.53
CA ALA A 75 1.36 -19.99 12.35
C ALA A 75 0.62 -19.28 13.51
N SER A 76 1.25 -18.27 14.13
CA SER A 76 0.68 -17.53 15.27
C SER A 76 -0.43 -16.56 14.89
N ARG A 77 -0.60 -16.23 13.59
CA ARG A 77 -1.55 -15.22 13.12
C ARG A 77 -2.69 -15.75 12.28
N LEU A 78 -2.76 -17.07 12.09
CA LEU A 78 -3.82 -17.69 11.31
C LEU A 78 -5.22 -17.27 11.79
N ASP A 79 -5.45 -17.28 13.10
CA ASP A 79 -6.75 -16.91 13.66
C ASP A 79 -7.09 -15.44 13.53
N LEU A 80 -6.09 -14.55 13.67
CA LEU A 80 -6.29 -13.13 13.47
C LEU A 80 -6.73 -12.83 12.02
N LEU A 81 -6.04 -13.40 11.04
CA LEU A 81 -6.41 -13.25 9.64
C LEU A 81 -7.78 -13.86 9.30
N LYS A 82 -8.11 -15.02 9.88
CA LYS A 82 -9.47 -15.58 9.74
C LYS A 82 -10.56 -14.67 10.32
N ARG A 83 -10.25 -13.92 11.39
CA ARG A 83 -11.18 -12.93 11.95
C ARG A 83 -11.32 -11.72 11.03
N ALA A 84 -10.21 -11.22 10.46
CA ALA A 84 -10.25 -10.15 9.47
C ALA A 84 -11.12 -10.53 8.27
N PHE A 85 -10.91 -11.73 7.71
CA PHE A 85 -11.70 -12.21 6.56
C PHE A 85 -13.18 -12.42 6.90
N ARG A 86 -13.49 -12.90 8.12
CA ARG A 86 -14.89 -12.98 8.58
C ARG A 86 -15.54 -11.60 8.70
N CYS A 87 -14.82 -10.60 9.22
CA CYS A 87 -15.30 -9.22 9.28
C CYS A 87 -15.58 -8.70 7.87
N VAL A 88 -14.65 -8.91 6.94
CA VAL A 88 -14.85 -8.53 5.53
C VAL A 88 -16.11 -9.20 4.94
N ASP A 89 -16.23 -10.52 5.06
CA ASP A 89 -17.31 -11.28 4.42
C ASP A 89 -18.68 -11.05 5.03
N ARG A 90 -18.77 -10.83 6.36
CA ARG A 90 -20.05 -10.81 7.08
C ARG A 90 -20.51 -9.41 7.46
N GLU A 91 -19.57 -8.51 7.79
CA GLU A 91 -19.89 -7.20 8.31
C GLU A 91 -19.72 -6.11 7.26
N LEU A 92 -18.57 -6.07 6.58
CA LEU A 92 -18.30 -5.05 5.56
C LEU A 92 -18.98 -5.35 4.24
N LYS A 93 -19.00 -6.60 3.81
CA LYS A 93 -19.59 -7.10 2.54
C LYS A 93 -19.21 -6.22 1.34
N PRO A 94 -17.92 -5.96 1.12
CA PRO A 94 -17.48 -5.12 0.02
C PRO A 94 -17.63 -5.86 -1.31
N HIS A 95 -17.58 -5.14 -2.41
CA HIS A 95 -17.61 -5.74 -3.75
C HIS A 95 -16.35 -6.57 -4.03
N PHE A 96 -15.22 -6.12 -3.52
CA PHE A 96 -13.95 -6.85 -3.59
C PHE A 96 -12.99 -6.45 -2.46
N VAL A 97 -11.93 -7.23 -2.30
CA VAL A 97 -10.81 -6.95 -1.40
C VAL A 97 -9.59 -6.60 -2.23
N MET A 98 -8.88 -5.57 -1.82
CA MET A 98 -7.58 -5.18 -2.34
C MET A 98 -6.50 -5.53 -1.32
N VAL A 99 -5.45 -6.24 -1.76
CA VAL A 99 -4.32 -6.67 -0.91
C VAL A 99 -3.03 -6.12 -1.48
N THR A 100 -2.40 -5.21 -0.74
CA THR A 100 -1.24 -4.46 -1.21
C THR A 100 0.10 -5.01 -0.71
N GLY A 101 0.23 -6.33 -0.62
CA GLY A 101 1.54 -6.97 -0.46
C GLY A 101 1.84 -7.55 0.92
N ASP A 102 3.05 -8.09 1.04
CA ASP A 102 3.60 -8.78 2.21
C ASP A 102 2.68 -9.85 2.79
N ASN A 103 2.30 -10.76 1.91
CA ASN A 103 1.19 -11.65 2.17
C ASN A 103 1.57 -12.86 3.01
N ASN A 104 2.79 -13.43 2.87
CA ASN A 104 3.07 -14.74 3.40
C ASN A 104 4.52 -14.98 3.85
N ALA A 105 4.70 -15.21 5.16
CA ALA A 105 5.96 -15.65 5.77
C ALA A 105 5.97 -17.16 6.08
N HIS A 106 4.80 -17.81 6.17
CA HIS A 106 4.67 -19.20 6.60
C HIS A 106 4.67 -20.18 5.41
N ALA A 107 5.34 -21.31 5.55
CA ALA A 107 5.39 -22.34 4.53
C ALA A 107 5.33 -23.73 5.17
N PRO A 108 4.16 -24.17 5.65
CA PRO A 108 4.01 -25.51 6.20
C PRO A 108 4.34 -26.56 5.13
N GLU A 109 4.85 -27.71 5.54
CA GLU A 109 5.05 -28.80 4.61
C GLU A 109 3.72 -29.40 4.17
N PHE A 110 3.54 -29.53 2.86
CA PHE A 110 2.44 -30.24 2.25
C PHE A 110 2.79 -30.71 0.84
N LYS A 111 2.12 -31.76 0.38
CA LYS A 111 2.26 -32.21 -1.01
C LYS A 111 1.30 -31.43 -1.91
N HIS A 112 1.82 -31.01 -3.05
CA HIS A 112 1.05 -30.47 -4.15
C HIS A 112 1.34 -31.29 -5.40
N LYS A 113 0.31 -31.88 -6.02
CA LYS A 113 0.48 -32.82 -7.15
C LYS A 113 1.47 -33.96 -6.83
N GLY A 114 1.39 -34.53 -5.62
CA GLY A 114 2.19 -35.66 -5.18
C GLY A 114 3.62 -35.36 -4.71
N ARG A 115 4.11 -34.11 -4.84
CA ARG A 115 5.48 -33.69 -4.46
C ARG A 115 5.44 -32.58 -3.42
N VAL A 116 6.48 -32.48 -2.60
CA VAL A 116 6.68 -31.32 -1.71
C VAL A 116 7.33 -30.20 -2.53
N PRO A 117 6.65 -29.05 -2.74
CA PRO A 117 7.22 -27.96 -3.52
C PRO A 117 8.39 -27.27 -2.78
N PRO A 118 9.28 -26.55 -3.49
CA PRO A 118 10.25 -25.64 -2.88
C PRO A 118 9.55 -24.65 -1.93
N VAL A 119 10.25 -24.20 -0.90
CA VAL A 119 9.68 -23.36 0.17
C VAL A 119 9.04 -22.06 -0.37
N THR A 120 9.64 -21.43 -1.37
CA THR A 120 9.13 -20.22 -2.01
C THR A 120 7.77 -20.47 -2.66
N LEU A 121 7.68 -21.50 -3.49
CA LEU A 121 6.41 -21.88 -4.14
C LEU A 121 5.37 -22.36 -3.11
N ARG A 122 5.79 -23.08 -2.06
CA ARG A 122 4.89 -23.52 -0.97
C ARG A 122 4.23 -22.35 -0.27
N ARG A 123 4.98 -21.26 0.01
CA ARG A 123 4.45 -20.04 0.62
C ARG A 123 3.27 -19.49 -0.19
N GLN A 124 3.47 -19.35 -1.50
CA GLN A 124 2.43 -18.82 -2.39
C GLN A 124 1.23 -19.76 -2.51
N LEU A 125 1.46 -21.05 -2.66
CA LEU A 125 0.39 -22.06 -2.71
C LEU A 125 -0.40 -22.11 -1.41
N PHE A 126 0.28 -22.02 -0.26
CA PHE A 126 -0.38 -21.98 1.05
C PHE A 126 -1.26 -20.74 1.18
N MET A 127 -0.74 -19.56 0.82
CA MET A 127 -1.52 -18.32 0.83
C MET A 127 -2.75 -18.42 -0.06
N LYS A 128 -2.61 -18.90 -1.30
CA LYS A 128 -3.74 -19.05 -2.22
C LYS A 128 -4.80 -20.01 -1.66
N ARG A 129 -4.37 -21.11 -1.04
CA ARG A 129 -5.29 -22.05 -0.38
C ARG A 129 -5.98 -21.39 0.81
N PHE A 130 -5.24 -20.69 1.67
CA PHE A 130 -5.77 -20.00 2.84
C PHE A 130 -6.81 -18.94 2.47
N LEU A 131 -6.54 -18.11 1.45
CA LEU A 131 -7.49 -17.14 0.92
C LEU A 131 -8.75 -17.84 0.41
N ARG A 132 -8.60 -18.89 -0.41
CA ARG A 132 -9.76 -19.64 -0.96
C ARG A 132 -10.64 -20.26 0.13
N GLU A 133 -10.05 -20.75 1.23
CA GLU A 133 -10.76 -21.40 2.31
C GLU A 133 -11.46 -20.41 3.25
N HIS A 134 -10.91 -19.22 3.44
CA HIS A 134 -11.33 -18.31 4.50
C HIS A 134 -11.88 -16.97 4.04
N LEU A 135 -11.69 -16.57 2.79
CA LEU A 135 -12.20 -15.33 2.20
C LEU A 135 -13.15 -15.65 1.04
N LYS A 136 -14.44 -15.26 1.21
CA LYS A 136 -15.48 -15.46 0.19
C LYS A 136 -15.54 -14.31 -0.81
N THR A 137 -15.28 -13.10 -0.33
CA THR A 137 -15.25 -11.90 -1.17
C THR A 137 -14.14 -12.02 -2.23
N PRO A 138 -14.42 -11.69 -3.50
CA PRO A 138 -13.39 -11.63 -4.53
C PRO A 138 -12.24 -10.71 -4.13
N TYR A 139 -11.02 -11.03 -4.56
CA TYR A 139 -9.86 -10.22 -4.21
C TYR A 139 -8.95 -9.96 -5.40
N VAL A 140 -8.19 -8.87 -5.30
CA VAL A 140 -7.04 -8.53 -6.11
C VAL A 140 -5.83 -8.41 -5.21
N ILE A 141 -4.66 -8.85 -5.67
CA ILE A 141 -3.49 -9.01 -4.82
C ILE A 141 -2.21 -8.74 -5.60
N ILE A 142 -1.24 -8.08 -4.98
CA ILE A 142 0.13 -7.95 -5.44
C ILE A 142 1.09 -8.51 -4.38
N PRO A 143 2.31 -8.92 -4.75
CA PRO A 143 3.34 -9.25 -3.78
C PRO A 143 3.85 -7.97 -3.10
N GLY A 144 4.42 -8.11 -1.91
CA GLY A 144 5.21 -7.08 -1.27
C GLY A 144 6.71 -7.26 -1.57
N ASP A 145 7.56 -6.73 -0.70
CA ASP A 145 9.00 -6.93 -0.75
C ASP A 145 9.45 -8.18 0.04
N ASP A 146 8.67 -8.61 1.02
CA ASP A 146 8.93 -9.84 1.78
C ASP A 146 8.39 -11.08 1.06
N TRP A 147 9.30 -12.04 0.81
CA TRP A 147 9.01 -13.35 0.19
C TRP A 147 8.18 -13.32 -1.11
N PRO A 148 8.50 -12.45 -2.09
CA PRO A 148 7.75 -12.31 -3.33
C PRO A 148 8.00 -13.46 -4.33
N GLN A 149 8.99 -14.32 -4.09
CA GLN A 149 9.43 -15.35 -5.04
C GLN A 149 8.29 -16.32 -5.36
N ASP A 150 8.22 -16.72 -6.62
CA ASP A 150 7.20 -17.64 -7.16
C ASP A 150 5.76 -17.12 -7.08
N PHE A 151 5.54 -15.82 -6.75
CA PHE A 151 4.20 -15.23 -6.72
C PHE A 151 3.52 -15.36 -8.08
N GLU A 152 4.23 -15.05 -9.15
CA GLU A 152 3.75 -15.11 -10.53
C GLU A 152 3.26 -16.50 -10.94
N LYS A 153 3.86 -17.55 -10.43
CA LYS A 153 3.48 -18.95 -10.71
C LYS A 153 2.13 -19.33 -10.10
N VAL A 154 1.68 -18.61 -9.08
CA VAL A 154 0.50 -18.94 -8.29
C VAL A 154 -0.63 -17.95 -8.50
N PHE A 155 -0.31 -16.65 -8.51
CA PHE A 155 -1.28 -15.58 -8.60
C PHE A 155 -1.34 -14.90 -9.98
N GLY A 156 -0.34 -15.09 -10.81
CA GLY A 156 -0.24 -14.48 -12.14
C GLY A 156 0.45 -13.12 -12.10
N ALA A 157 0.02 -12.20 -12.94
CA ALA A 157 0.60 -10.88 -13.03
C ALA A 157 0.56 -10.12 -11.71
N PHE A 158 1.61 -9.39 -11.44
CA PHE A 158 1.72 -8.49 -10.27
C PHE A 158 1.80 -7.01 -10.67
N GLN A 159 1.82 -6.74 -11.96
CA GLN A 159 1.70 -5.41 -12.56
C GLN A 159 0.52 -5.47 -13.54
N TYR A 160 -0.59 -4.90 -13.14
CA TYR A 160 -1.83 -4.95 -13.91
C TYR A 160 -2.74 -3.77 -13.57
N SER A 161 -3.66 -3.49 -14.45
CA SER A 161 -4.71 -2.50 -14.24
C SER A 161 -6.07 -3.05 -14.64
N PHE A 162 -7.11 -2.43 -14.13
CA PHE A 162 -8.49 -2.71 -14.50
C PHE A 162 -9.41 -1.55 -14.13
N ASP A 163 -10.59 -1.55 -14.71
CA ASP A 163 -11.67 -0.63 -14.35
C ASP A 163 -12.72 -1.35 -13.49
N TYR A 164 -13.31 -0.60 -12.56
CA TYR A 164 -14.48 -1.04 -11.81
C TYR A 164 -15.34 0.16 -11.40
N GLY A 165 -16.61 0.15 -11.78
CA GLY A 165 -17.53 1.25 -11.47
C GLY A 165 -17.08 2.60 -12.04
N GLY A 166 -16.36 2.60 -13.16
CA GLY A 166 -15.84 3.79 -13.81
C GLY A 166 -14.57 4.38 -13.19
N MET A 167 -14.06 3.76 -12.13
CA MET A 167 -12.76 4.07 -11.54
C MET A 167 -11.68 3.15 -12.11
N HIS A 168 -10.50 3.68 -12.34
CA HIS A 168 -9.33 2.95 -12.79
C HIS A 168 -8.43 2.56 -11.62
N PHE A 169 -7.95 1.31 -11.60
CA PHE A 169 -7.07 0.74 -10.58
C PHE A 169 -5.78 0.27 -11.24
N LEU A 170 -4.66 0.92 -10.93
CA LEU A 170 -3.34 0.56 -11.45
C LEU A 170 -2.50 -0.06 -10.33
N PHE A 171 -2.21 -1.34 -10.47
CA PHE A 171 -1.38 -2.11 -9.54
C PHE A 171 0.01 -2.32 -10.10
N THR A 172 1.02 -2.05 -9.28
CA THR A 172 2.41 -2.29 -9.64
C THR A 172 3.21 -2.80 -8.45
N THR A 173 4.34 -3.39 -8.74
CA THR A 173 5.35 -3.76 -7.76
C THR A 173 6.73 -3.71 -8.41
N LEU A 174 7.77 -3.87 -7.63
CA LEU A 174 9.16 -3.74 -8.04
C LEU A 174 9.58 -4.84 -9.03
N ASP A 175 10.35 -4.48 -10.05
CA ASP A 175 10.92 -5.45 -11.00
C ASP A 175 12.26 -5.99 -10.53
N ARG A 176 13.10 -5.10 -9.97
CA ARG A 176 14.43 -5.45 -9.48
C ARG A 176 14.64 -4.89 -8.09
N CYS A 177 15.32 -5.65 -7.24
CA CYS A 177 15.68 -5.25 -5.88
C CYS A 177 17.09 -5.68 -5.52
N ALA A 178 17.72 -5.01 -4.58
CA ALA A 178 19.12 -5.21 -4.18
C ALA A 178 19.19 -6.52 -3.46
N TYR A 179 18.85 -7.46 -3.21
CA TYR A 179 18.96 -8.74 -2.51
C TYR A 179 17.66 -9.52 -2.32
N GLY A 180 16.63 -9.17 -3.12
CA GLY A 180 15.37 -9.92 -3.08
C GLY A 180 14.48 -9.65 -1.85
N VAL A 181 14.93 -8.82 -0.93
CA VAL A 181 14.24 -8.46 0.30
C VAL A 181 14.61 -7.04 0.67
N GLU A 182 13.62 -6.23 1.05
CA GLU A 182 13.75 -4.87 1.56
C GLU A 182 14.10 -3.75 0.55
N GLY A 183 13.10 -2.98 0.22
CA GLY A 183 13.06 -1.54 -0.10
C GLY A 183 14.03 -0.89 -1.09
N ARG A 184 15.12 -1.51 -1.50
CA ARG A 184 16.10 -0.94 -2.44
C ARG A 184 15.84 -1.46 -3.84
N ALA A 185 14.80 -0.95 -4.45
CA ALA A 185 14.28 -1.53 -5.67
C ALA A 185 13.88 -0.46 -6.67
N VAL A 186 13.72 -0.87 -7.91
CA VAL A 186 13.41 -0.01 -9.05
C VAL A 186 12.41 -0.70 -9.98
N PHE A 187 11.78 0.10 -10.83
CA PHE A 187 11.08 -0.38 -12.01
C PHE A 187 12.01 -0.52 -13.22
N ASP A 188 11.71 -1.46 -14.09
CA ASP A 188 12.29 -1.54 -15.43
C ASP A 188 11.67 -0.48 -16.37
N GLU A 189 12.37 -0.15 -17.45
CA GLU A 189 11.85 0.81 -18.43
C GLU A 189 10.55 0.32 -19.11
N SER A 190 10.36 -1.00 -19.25
CA SER A 190 9.11 -1.56 -19.75
C SER A 190 7.93 -1.30 -18.81
N THR A 191 8.15 -1.40 -17.51
CA THR A 191 7.13 -1.06 -16.49
C THR A 191 6.83 0.43 -16.48
N TRP A 192 7.88 1.28 -16.61
CA TRP A 192 7.70 2.73 -16.76
C TRP A 192 6.88 3.09 -18.00
N ALA A 193 7.19 2.49 -19.14
CA ALA A 193 6.47 2.73 -20.39
C ALA A 193 5.01 2.28 -20.29
N TRP A 194 4.78 1.10 -19.70
CA TRP A 194 3.44 0.55 -19.49
C TRP A 194 2.60 1.43 -18.55
N MET A 195 3.14 1.88 -17.42
CA MET A 195 2.41 2.75 -16.49
C MET A 195 2.02 4.07 -17.14
N ARG A 196 2.91 4.71 -17.89
CA ARG A 196 2.61 5.96 -18.61
C ARG A 196 1.50 5.76 -19.63
N ASP A 197 1.62 4.75 -20.50
CA ASP A 197 0.60 4.42 -21.49
C ASP A 197 -0.76 4.11 -20.85
N ASP A 198 -0.75 3.40 -19.73
CA ASP A 198 -1.97 3.04 -19.01
C ASP A 198 -2.66 4.27 -18.38
N LEU A 199 -1.89 5.17 -17.75
CA LEU A 199 -2.41 6.42 -17.20
C LEU A 199 -2.95 7.37 -18.27
N ASP A 200 -2.27 7.47 -19.43
CA ASP A 200 -2.71 8.28 -20.55
C ASP A 200 -4.02 7.76 -21.17
N ARG A 201 -4.17 6.45 -21.31
CA ARG A 201 -5.40 5.81 -21.81
C ARG A 201 -6.59 6.05 -20.90
N ASN A 202 -6.35 6.21 -19.61
CA ASN A 202 -7.39 6.35 -18.59
C ASN A 202 -7.50 7.80 -18.04
N LYS A 203 -7.02 8.79 -18.79
CA LYS A 203 -6.99 10.21 -18.38
C LYS A 203 -8.34 10.80 -17.95
N ASP A 204 -9.44 10.22 -18.42
CA ASP A 204 -10.81 10.67 -18.15
C ASP A 204 -11.47 9.92 -16.98
N ARG A 205 -10.72 9.09 -16.24
CA ARG A 205 -11.20 8.31 -15.11
C ARG A 205 -10.39 8.58 -13.85
N PRO A 206 -11.02 8.74 -12.68
CA PRO A 206 -10.27 8.81 -11.42
C PRO A 206 -9.48 7.53 -11.24
N THR A 207 -8.18 7.68 -11.04
CA THR A 207 -7.23 6.56 -10.95
C THR A 207 -6.66 6.46 -9.56
N LEU A 208 -6.68 5.24 -9.00
CA LEU A 208 -5.92 4.87 -7.82
C LEU A 208 -4.65 4.14 -8.24
N PHE A 209 -3.52 4.57 -7.71
CA PHE A 209 -2.23 3.90 -7.88
C PHE A 209 -1.91 3.04 -6.65
N MET A 210 -1.67 1.76 -6.85
CA MET A 210 -1.39 0.80 -5.79
C MET A 210 -0.02 0.17 -5.96
N MET A 211 0.76 0.22 -4.87
CA MET A 211 1.97 -0.58 -4.73
C MET A 211 2.19 -0.94 -3.26
N HIS A 212 3.12 -1.83 -2.99
CA HIS A 212 3.39 -2.21 -1.61
C HIS A 212 4.22 -1.16 -0.89
N GLU A 213 5.36 -0.82 -1.45
CA GLU A 213 6.32 0.09 -0.84
C GLU A 213 5.80 1.53 -0.86
N THR A 214 6.10 2.28 0.19
CA THR A 214 5.75 3.69 0.24
C THR A 214 6.59 4.50 -0.75
N LEU A 215 5.96 5.46 -1.42
CA LEU A 215 6.63 6.37 -2.36
C LEU A 215 7.47 7.42 -1.64
N LEU A 216 8.21 7.00 -0.62
CA LEU A 216 9.16 7.79 0.16
C LEU A 216 10.55 7.15 0.10
N PRO A 217 11.61 7.91 -0.20
CA PRO A 217 12.96 7.42 0.01
C PRO A 217 13.24 7.18 1.51
N PRO A 218 14.03 6.18 1.89
CA PRO A 218 14.72 5.20 1.07
C PRO A 218 13.94 3.90 0.85
N ALA A 219 12.64 3.84 1.19
CA ALA A 219 11.85 2.62 1.02
C ALA A 219 11.83 2.15 -0.43
N PHE A 220 11.85 3.09 -1.37
CA PHE A 220 11.84 2.82 -2.78
C PHE A 220 12.75 3.80 -3.54
N LEU A 221 13.71 3.30 -4.34
CA LEU A 221 14.71 4.15 -4.99
C LEU A 221 14.10 5.06 -6.07
N ASP A 222 13.10 4.59 -6.79
CA ASP A 222 12.41 5.37 -7.81
C ASP A 222 11.23 6.21 -7.26
N ALA A 223 11.09 6.33 -5.93
CA ALA A 223 9.96 7.03 -5.29
C ALA A 223 9.74 8.45 -5.85
N VAL A 224 10.79 9.24 -6.00
CA VAL A 224 10.69 10.61 -6.54
C VAL A 224 10.26 10.62 -7.99
N LYS A 225 10.84 9.73 -8.82
CA LYS A 225 10.48 9.59 -10.24
C LYS A 225 9.03 9.16 -10.39
N THR A 226 8.59 8.19 -9.57
CA THR A 226 7.20 7.73 -9.56
C THR A 226 6.23 8.84 -9.17
N ARG A 227 6.49 9.55 -8.08
CA ARG A 227 5.64 10.68 -7.67
C ARG A 227 5.53 11.73 -8.76
N ARG A 228 6.64 12.11 -9.42
CA ARG A 228 6.61 13.07 -10.54
C ARG A 228 5.73 12.58 -11.69
N MET A 229 5.82 11.30 -12.03
CA MET A 229 4.95 10.71 -13.04
C MET A 229 3.48 10.79 -12.63
N LEU A 230 3.13 10.39 -11.40
CA LEU A 230 1.76 10.42 -10.90
C LEU A 230 1.21 11.86 -10.84
N GLU A 231 2.01 12.83 -10.38
CA GLU A 231 1.63 14.25 -10.33
C GLU A 231 1.38 14.85 -11.73
N ALA A 232 2.09 14.36 -12.76
CA ALA A 232 1.88 14.78 -14.14
C ALA A 232 0.57 14.26 -14.77
N HIS A 233 -0.09 13.29 -14.13
CA HIS A 233 -1.36 12.71 -14.60
C HIS A 233 -2.52 13.14 -13.70
N PRO A 234 -3.32 14.15 -14.10
CA PRO A 234 -4.40 14.72 -13.27
C PRO A 234 -5.49 13.73 -12.84
N ASN A 235 -5.64 12.65 -13.57
CA ASN A 235 -6.57 11.56 -13.25
C ASN A 235 -6.15 10.73 -12.03
N VAL A 236 -4.87 10.71 -11.65
CA VAL A 236 -4.42 10.02 -10.42
C VAL A 236 -4.83 10.84 -9.21
N ILE A 237 -5.69 10.30 -8.37
CA ILE A 237 -6.26 11.00 -7.21
C ILE A 237 -5.62 10.59 -5.88
N ALA A 238 -5.09 9.37 -5.80
CA ALA A 238 -4.39 8.89 -4.61
C ALA A 238 -3.46 7.72 -4.92
N SER A 239 -2.50 7.50 -3.99
CA SER A 239 -1.64 6.32 -3.94
C SER A 239 -1.88 5.55 -2.66
N PHE A 240 -2.05 4.23 -2.76
CA PHE A 240 -2.32 3.31 -1.67
C PHE A 240 -1.16 2.34 -1.52
N CYS A 241 -0.54 2.33 -0.34
CA CYS A 241 0.66 1.55 -0.03
C CYS A 241 0.47 0.71 1.25
N GLY A 242 1.29 -0.31 1.41
CA GLY A 242 1.49 -1.05 2.66
C GLY A 242 2.81 -0.70 3.32
N HIS A 243 3.59 -1.72 3.69
CA HIS A 243 4.99 -1.69 4.07
C HIS A 243 5.30 -1.10 5.45
N LEU A 244 4.69 0.01 5.85
CA LEU A 244 5.01 0.67 7.13
C LEU A 244 4.20 0.15 8.32
N HIS A 245 3.22 -0.70 8.11
CA HIS A 245 2.36 -1.30 9.14
C HIS A 245 1.65 -0.28 10.05
N VAL A 246 1.51 0.97 9.62
CA VAL A 246 0.88 2.05 10.37
C VAL A 246 -0.14 2.77 9.51
N ASP A 247 -1.21 3.23 10.14
CA ASP A 247 -2.22 4.04 9.47
C ASP A 247 -1.71 5.47 9.31
N VAL A 248 -1.19 5.79 8.13
CA VAL A 248 -0.61 7.10 7.83
C VAL A 248 -1.23 7.69 6.57
N GLN A 249 -1.38 9.00 6.56
CA GLN A 249 -1.64 9.79 5.37
C GLN A 249 -0.64 10.92 5.29
N PHE A 250 -0.08 11.14 4.12
CA PHE A 250 0.75 12.32 3.84
C PHE A 250 0.41 12.90 2.47
N GLU A 251 0.72 14.18 2.29
CA GLU A 251 0.49 14.92 1.05
C GLU A 251 1.82 15.50 0.60
N LEU A 252 2.22 15.17 -0.63
CA LEU A 252 3.42 15.69 -1.27
C LEU A 252 3.02 16.14 -2.68
N GLY A 253 2.44 17.33 -2.77
CA GLY A 253 1.81 17.83 -4.00
C GLY A 253 0.29 17.64 -3.97
N ARG A 254 -0.29 17.31 -5.12
CA ARG A 254 -1.75 17.16 -5.30
C ARG A 254 -2.30 15.83 -4.80
N ILE A 255 -1.47 14.80 -4.83
CA ILE A 255 -1.88 13.41 -4.56
C ILE A 255 -1.81 13.11 -3.06
N LYS A 256 -2.82 12.43 -2.55
CA LYS A 256 -2.81 11.84 -1.22
C LYS A 256 -2.15 10.48 -1.24
N TYR A 257 -1.16 10.29 -0.39
CA TYR A 257 -0.47 9.03 -0.19
C TYR A 257 -0.96 8.42 1.12
N LEU A 258 -1.54 7.23 1.04
CA LEU A 258 -2.10 6.54 2.18
C LEU A 258 -1.36 5.22 2.41
N VAL A 259 -1.16 4.89 3.67
CA VAL A 259 -0.56 3.63 4.09
C VAL A 259 -1.57 2.83 4.90
N CYS A 260 -1.72 1.55 4.56
CA CYS A 260 -2.58 0.63 5.30
C CYS A 260 -1.93 0.27 6.65
N PRO A 261 -2.68 0.19 7.75
CA PRO A 261 -2.14 -0.20 9.05
C PRO A 261 -1.55 -1.61 9.09
N GLY A 262 -1.93 -2.47 8.13
CA GLY A 262 -1.45 -3.84 8.05
C GLY A 262 -2.09 -4.81 9.05
N LEU A 263 -2.07 -6.09 8.69
CA LEU A 263 -2.56 -7.20 9.52
C LEU A 263 -1.41 -8.01 10.15
N GLY A 264 -0.18 -7.57 9.91
CA GLY A 264 1.06 -8.22 10.31
C GLY A 264 1.50 -7.97 11.76
N PRO A 265 2.83 -7.96 12.01
CA PRO A 265 3.44 -7.94 13.36
C PRO A 265 3.32 -6.61 14.11
N ASN A 266 2.25 -5.97 14.01
CA ASN A 266 1.94 -4.66 14.51
C ASN A 266 1.18 -4.74 15.85
N PRO A 267 1.38 -3.87 16.81
CA PRO A 267 0.54 -3.82 18.01
C PRO A 267 -0.93 -3.47 17.69
N ARG A 268 -1.19 -2.89 16.52
CA ARG A 268 -2.55 -2.55 16.07
C ARG A 268 -2.82 -3.14 14.70
N HIS A 269 -3.37 -4.35 14.67
CA HIS A 269 -3.79 -5.00 13.44
C HIS A 269 -4.99 -4.27 12.86
N GLY A 270 -4.85 -3.75 11.65
CA GLY A 270 -5.89 -2.93 11.04
C GLY A 270 -6.06 -3.13 9.54
N MET A 271 -7.21 -2.70 9.06
CA MET A 271 -7.59 -2.68 7.65
C MET A 271 -8.48 -1.47 7.38
N LYS A 272 -8.76 -1.18 6.12
CA LYS A 272 -9.63 -0.06 5.74
C LYS A 272 -10.85 -0.52 4.98
N HIS A 273 -11.99 0.08 5.30
CA HIS A 273 -13.20 0.02 4.48
C HIS A 273 -13.30 1.28 3.64
N VAL A 274 -13.30 1.14 2.34
CA VAL A 274 -13.35 2.24 1.38
C VAL A 274 -14.72 2.27 0.72
N LYS A 275 -15.40 3.41 0.82
CA LYS A 275 -16.67 3.69 0.18
C LYS A 275 -16.45 4.70 -0.93
N VAL A 276 -16.82 4.34 -2.15
CA VAL A 276 -16.66 5.19 -3.33
C VAL A 276 -17.98 5.88 -3.63
N TYR A 277 -17.96 7.19 -3.60
CA TYR A 277 -19.05 8.08 -4.01
C TYR A 277 -18.65 8.83 -5.28
N ARG A 278 -19.58 9.48 -5.95
CA ARG A 278 -19.29 10.24 -7.16
C ARG A 278 -18.26 11.35 -6.93
N HIS A 279 -18.34 12.02 -5.79
CA HIS A 279 -17.52 13.19 -5.47
C HIS A 279 -16.31 12.88 -4.55
N ALA A 280 -16.29 11.72 -3.91
CA ALA A 280 -15.22 11.39 -2.97
C ALA A 280 -15.10 9.87 -2.71
N LEU A 281 -13.94 9.46 -2.24
CA LEU A 281 -13.74 8.20 -1.53
C LEU A 281 -13.66 8.52 -0.04
N ILE A 282 -14.39 7.74 0.75
CA ILE A 282 -14.36 7.82 2.22
C ILE A 282 -13.81 6.52 2.77
N LEU A 283 -12.72 6.63 3.51
CA LEU A 283 -12.03 5.51 4.12
C LEU A 283 -12.25 5.55 5.62
N GLN A 284 -12.59 4.40 6.18
CA GLN A 284 -12.66 4.20 7.62
C GLN A 284 -11.74 3.06 8.03
N THR A 285 -10.93 3.28 9.06
CA THR A 285 -10.07 2.25 9.63
C THR A 285 -10.86 1.34 10.55
N LEU A 286 -10.56 0.04 10.47
CA LEU A 286 -10.95 -0.95 11.45
C LEU A 286 -9.69 -1.48 12.11
N GLU A 287 -9.69 -1.57 13.44
CA GLU A 287 -8.60 -2.16 14.22
C GLU A 287 -9.11 -3.38 14.99
N TYR A 288 -8.20 -4.32 15.24
CA TYR A 288 -8.55 -5.50 16.04
C TYR A 288 -8.59 -5.13 17.51
N ASP A 289 -9.73 -5.38 18.14
CA ASP A 289 -9.91 -5.27 19.59
C ASP A 289 -9.61 -6.63 20.25
N GLU A 290 -8.57 -6.68 21.06
CA GLU A 290 -8.12 -7.90 21.73
C GLU A 290 -9.15 -8.38 22.79
N ALA A 291 -9.81 -7.46 23.49
CA ALA A 291 -10.80 -7.79 24.50
C ALA A 291 -12.09 -8.34 23.87
N ALA A 292 -12.59 -7.69 22.82
CA ALA A 292 -13.76 -8.12 22.08
C ALA A 292 -13.45 -9.26 21.08
N ARG A 293 -12.18 -9.51 20.79
CA ARG A 293 -11.67 -10.51 19.83
C ARG A 293 -12.29 -10.38 18.43
N ARG A 294 -12.49 -9.13 17.97
CA ARG A 294 -13.04 -8.80 16.65
C ARG A 294 -12.48 -7.49 16.11
N TYR A 295 -12.66 -7.26 14.82
CA TYR A 295 -12.34 -5.97 14.20
C TYR A 295 -13.47 -4.98 14.46
N GLU A 296 -13.11 -3.79 14.94
CA GLU A 296 -14.05 -2.71 15.22
C GLU A 296 -13.68 -1.46 14.40
N LYS A 297 -14.70 -0.71 13.99
CA LYS A 297 -14.52 0.58 13.35
C LYS A 297 -14.01 1.58 14.38
N VAL A 298 -12.84 2.13 14.12
CA VAL A 298 -12.26 3.17 14.96
C VAL A 298 -12.53 4.56 14.36
N MET A 299 -12.38 5.60 15.17
CA MET A 299 -12.63 6.98 14.77
C MET A 299 -11.48 7.57 13.93
N LYS A 300 -10.98 6.80 12.96
CA LYS A 300 -9.95 7.19 12.00
C LYS A 300 -10.55 7.22 10.60
N TRP A 301 -10.75 8.44 10.11
CA TRP A 301 -11.39 8.69 8.82
C TRP A 301 -10.46 9.44 7.88
N GLN A 302 -10.55 9.12 6.59
CA GLN A 302 -9.81 9.80 5.53
C GLN A 302 -10.76 10.08 4.36
N LYS A 303 -10.52 11.17 3.64
CA LYS A 303 -11.29 11.56 2.47
C LYS A 303 -10.36 11.83 1.30
N ILE A 304 -10.73 11.34 0.14
CA ILE A 304 -10.09 11.65 -1.14
C ILE A 304 -11.15 12.26 -2.02
N ASP A 305 -11.00 13.53 -2.38
CA ASP A 305 -11.93 14.18 -3.28
C ASP A 305 -11.71 13.72 -4.72
N VAL A 306 -12.80 13.49 -5.46
CA VAL A 306 -12.76 13.19 -6.89
C VAL A 306 -12.94 14.51 -7.65
N PRO A 307 -11.96 14.93 -8.48
CA PRO A 307 -12.09 16.13 -9.31
C PRO A 307 -13.38 16.12 -10.14
N ALA A 308 -14.06 17.27 -10.25
CA ALA A 308 -15.33 17.40 -10.93
C ALA A 308 -15.27 16.88 -12.39
N SER A 309 -14.15 17.10 -13.07
CA SER A 309 -13.91 16.62 -14.43
C SER A 309 -13.92 15.10 -14.59
N LEU A 310 -13.66 14.36 -13.51
CA LEU A 310 -13.57 12.90 -13.51
C LEU A 310 -14.84 12.21 -12.95
N GLN A 311 -15.74 12.97 -12.33
CA GLN A 311 -16.92 12.42 -11.66
C GLN A 311 -17.92 11.76 -12.62
N ALA A 312 -17.97 12.22 -13.86
CA ALA A 312 -18.90 11.69 -14.86
C ALA A 312 -18.63 10.21 -15.23
N SER A 313 -17.40 9.76 -15.11
CA SER A 313 -17.05 8.36 -15.37
C SER A 313 -17.59 7.40 -14.31
N LEU A 314 -17.76 7.87 -13.06
CA LEU A 314 -18.15 7.04 -11.93
C LEU A 314 -19.61 6.63 -11.97
N HIS A 315 -19.86 5.32 -11.81
CA HIS A 315 -21.20 4.74 -11.82
C HIS A 315 -21.28 3.51 -10.88
N LYS A 316 -22.48 3.05 -10.58
CA LYS A 316 -22.67 1.76 -9.91
C LYS A 316 -22.22 0.65 -10.87
N PRO A 317 -21.40 -0.31 -10.41
CA PRO A 317 -21.02 -1.45 -11.23
C PRO A 317 -22.25 -2.21 -11.72
N THR A 318 -22.18 -2.69 -12.96
CA THR A 318 -23.23 -3.53 -13.55
C THR A 318 -22.99 -5.00 -13.17
N GLY A 319 -24.03 -5.64 -12.64
CA GLY A 319 -23.99 -7.06 -12.25
C GLY A 319 -23.69 -7.29 -10.76
N ALA A 320 -24.08 -8.49 -10.29
CA ALA A 320 -23.99 -8.87 -8.88
C ALA A 320 -22.59 -9.37 -8.47
N LYS A 321 -21.70 -9.65 -9.41
CA LYS A 321 -20.37 -10.21 -9.17
C LYS A 321 -19.29 -9.21 -9.57
N PHE A 322 -18.23 -9.16 -8.76
CA PHE A 322 -17.03 -8.42 -9.11
C PHE A 322 -16.44 -8.95 -10.42
N LYS A 323 -16.21 -8.04 -11.36
CA LYS A 323 -15.57 -8.31 -12.64
C LYS A 323 -14.63 -7.16 -12.95
N LYS A 324 -13.41 -7.48 -13.34
CA LYS A 324 -12.43 -6.50 -13.82
C LYS A 324 -12.78 -6.16 -15.28
N ASP A 325 -13.10 -4.90 -15.54
CA ASP A 325 -13.28 -4.43 -16.91
C ASP A 325 -11.95 -3.84 -17.42
N ASN A 326 -11.73 -3.84 -18.72
CA ASN A 326 -10.52 -3.31 -19.37
C ASN A 326 -9.20 -3.81 -18.74
N TYR A 327 -9.16 -5.07 -18.32
CA TYR A 327 -7.99 -5.66 -17.70
C TYR A 327 -6.78 -5.65 -18.62
N ARG A 328 -5.66 -5.13 -18.10
CA ARG A 328 -4.35 -5.10 -18.77
C ARG A 328 -3.29 -5.58 -17.80
N GLU A 329 -2.23 -6.19 -18.31
CA GLU A 329 -1.12 -6.64 -17.50
C GLU A 329 0.20 -6.57 -18.26
N ILE A 330 1.30 -6.47 -17.52
CA ILE A 330 2.61 -6.92 -18.01
C ILE A 330 2.65 -8.44 -17.80
N PRO A 331 3.08 -9.23 -18.80
CA PRO A 331 3.20 -10.67 -18.64
C PRO A 331 3.99 -11.02 -17.37
N PRO A 332 3.52 -12.01 -16.60
CA PRO A 332 4.16 -12.39 -15.35
C PRO A 332 5.64 -12.77 -15.57
N HIS A 333 6.51 -12.19 -14.76
CA HIS A 333 7.94 -12.45 -14.79
C HIS A 333 8.50 -12.54 -13.36
N PRO A 334 9.56 -13.32 -13.11
CA PRO A 334 10.15 -13.38 -11.80
C PRO A 334 10.85 -12.04 -11.47
N ARG A 335 10.70 -11.60 -10.22
CA ARG A 335 11.46 -10.46 -9.69
C ARG A 335 12.96 -10.80 -9.72
N ARG A 336 13.77 -9.84 -10.15
CA ARG A 336 15.21 -10.03 -10.32
C ARG A 336 16.00 -9.40 -9.17
N SER A 337 17.02 -10.10 -8.68
CA SER A 337 18.03 -9.52 -7.79
C SER A 337 19.04 -8.73 -8.61
N ASP A 338 19.37 -7.54 -8.16
CA ASP A 338 20.35 -6.65 -8.79
C ASP A 338 21.28 -6.04 -7.73
N PRO A 339 22.44 -6.68 -7.47
CA PRO A 339 23.39 -6.19 -6.48
C PRO A 339 23.91 -4.77 -6.74
N ALA A 340 23.90 -4.31 -7.99
CA ALA A 340 24.35 -2.94 -8.33
C ALA A 340 23.44 -1.87 -7.71
N LEU A 341 22.21 -2.19 -7.36
CA LEU A 341 21.31 -1.25 -6.68
C LEU A 341 21.78 -0.88 -5.26
N MET A 342 22.64 -1.69 -4.64
CA MET A 342 23.26 -1.33 -3.35
C MET A 342 24.19 -0.12 -3.48
N SER A 343 25.07 -0.12 -4.47
CA SER A 343 25.96 1.03 -4.74
C SER A 343 25.15 2.28 -5.06
N ARG A 344 24.15 2.17 -5.94
CA ARG A 344 23.24 3.26 -6.29
C ARG A 344 22.49 3.82 -5.08
N SER A 345 22.06 2.98 -4.14
CA SER A 345 21.39 3.43 -2.92
C SER A 345 22.33 4.22 -2.01
N MET A 346 23.59 3.80 -1.91
CA MET A 346 24.61 4.54 -1.14
C MET A 346 24.94 5.88 -1.77
N GLU A 347 25.02 5.94 -3.10
CA GLU A 347 25.22 7.18 -3.86
C GLU A 347 24.08 8.19 -3.66
N LEU A 348 22.84 7.71 -3.58
CA LEU A 348 21.67 8.59 -3.34
C LEU A 348 21.56 9.04 -1.88
N VAL A 349 21.97 8.19 -0.93
CA VAL A 349 21.95 8.53 0.50
C VAL A 349 23.03 9.57 0.83
N GLY A 350 24.22 9.48 0.23
CA GLY A 350 25.34 10.40 0.49
C GLY A 350 24.99 11.87 0.18
N PRO A 351 24.59 12.24 -1.05
CA PRO A 351 24.17 13.60 -1.40
C PRO A 351 22.96 14.10 -0.60
N LEU A 352 21.99 13.23 -0.36
CA LEU A 352 20.84 13.56 0.48
C LEU A 352 21.29 13.92 1.91
N MET A 353 22.18 13.13 2.51
CA MET A 353 22.73 13.39 3.84
C MET A 353 23.57 14.67 3.87
N ALA A 354 24.36 14.96 2.82
CA ALA A 354 25.12 16.19 2.70
C ALA A 354 24.20 17.43 2.57
N PHE A 355 23.16 17.34 1.76
CA PHE A 355 22.13 18.37 1.63
C PHE A 355 21.43 18.64 2.96
N LEU A 356 21.03 17.60 3.67
CA LEU A 356 20.36 17.71 4.96
C LEU A 356 21.27 18.21 6.06
N GLY A 357 22.56 17.84 6.02
CA GLY A 357 23.58 18.38 6.93
C GLY A 357 23.74 19.90 6.82
N LYS A 358 23.67 20.47 5.61
CA LYS A 358 23.69 21.92 5.41
C LYS A 358 22.46 22.65 5.96
N PHE A 359 21.30 22.01 5.90
CA PHE A 359 20.05 22.59 6.45
C PHE A 359 19.97 22.54 7.99
N MET A 360 20.62 21.55 8.61
CA MET A 360 20.59 21.38 10.08
C MET A 360 21.70 22.16 10.82
N THR A 361 22.77 22.54 10.13
CA THR A 361 23.85 23.33 10.74
C THR A 361 23.60 24.84 10.71
N GLY A 362 22.36 25.26 10.39
CA GLY A 362 21.91 26.64 10.47
C GLY A 362 22.79 27.57 9.65
N GLY A 363 22.27 28.20 8.65
CA GLY A 363 22.92 29.38 8.12
C GLY A 363 23.14 30.36 9.28
N GLN A 364 24.38 30.59 9.62
CA GLN A 364 24.85 31.91 10.09
C GLN A 364 25.25 32.71 8.87
#